data_d6793548ebba48042ae40518f0a0348b
#
_entry.id   d6793548ebba48042ae40518f0a0348b
#
_cell.length_a   1.000
_cell.length_b   1.000
_cell.length_c   1.000
_cell.angle_alpha   90.00
_cell.angle_beta   90.00
_cell.angle_gamma   90.00
#
_symmetry.space_group_name_H-M   'P 1'
#
loop_
_entity.id
_entity.type
_entity.pdbx_description
1 polymer ?
#
loop_
_entity_poly.entity_id
_entity_poly.type
_entity_poly.pdbx_seq_one_letter_code
_entity_poly.pdbx_strand_id
1 'polypeptide(L)'
;TSVGTLTSTQNPDVVVEWTREGELFRAKGEHPYKLVEEAILVAEQYVRETGKLTNALYSLSITSELDDAKRGIKYGLGSSGAVVVATIQAVLDFYETPRTSLLVYQLSVLTNLRLSQRGSFGDIAASSFGGMVYYTSPDRSSLLEQLQNQSIKVICDADWKDLLIERLPEIPNFTLLVGWTGQVAITDSLIQATEKKRKVATDSAFYKEFLAKSHAIVQGLQNAWNKQDIPALQEGIRANRALLNEFAKVMQLEIETPALQTLCALAEQNGACAKTSGAGGGDCGICFT
;
A
#
# COMPACT_ATOMS: atom_id res chain seq x y z
N THR A 1 25.11 -24.82 -3.08
CA THR A 1 25.34 -23.75 -2.06
C THR A 1 24.71 -24.15 -0.76
N SER A 2 25.44 -24.04 0.36
CA SER A 2 24.96 -24.38 1.71
C SER A 2 24.18 -23.23 2.37
N VAL A 3 23.98 -22.12 1.67
CA VAL A 3 23.29 -20.91 2.14
C VAL A 3 22.45 -20.30 1.02
N GLY A 4 21.33 -19.71 1.39
CA GLY A 4 20.56 -18.81 0.53
C GLY A 4 21.06 -17.37 0.65
N THR A 5 20.65 -16.47 -0.25
CA THR A 5 21.05 -15.07 -0.23
C THR A 5 19.88 -14.12 -0.47
N LEU A 6 19.94 -12.93 0.14
CA LEU A 6 19.07 -11.79 -0.18
C LEU A 6 19.94 -10.64 -0.66
N THR A 7 19.58 -10.05 -1.78
CA THR A 7 20.24 -8.88 -2.38
C THR A 7 19.24 -7.87 -2.88
N SER A 8 19.64 -6.60 -2.97
CA SER A 8 18.77 -5.55 -3.51
C SER A 8 19.59 -4.48 -4.24
N THR A 9 19.07 -3.97 -5.35
CA THR A 9 19.65 -2.83 -6.06
C THR A 9 19.65 -1.53 -5.22
N GLN A 10 18.82 -1.44 -4.19
CA GLN A 10 18.82 -0.30 -3.25
C GLN A 10 19.98 -0.32 -2.27
N ASN A 11 20.57 -1.50 -2.01
CA ASN A 11 21.73 -1.68 -1.14
C ASN A 11 22.71 -2.66 -1.81
N PRO A 12 23.37 -2.25 -2.88
CA PRO A 12 24.14 -3.16 -3.76
C PRO A 12 25.32 -3.82 -3.05
N ASP A 13 25.85 -3.19 -2.00
CA ASP A 13 26.99 -3.71 -1.23
C ASP A 13 26.57 -4.67 -0.11
N VAL A 14 25.23 -4.89 0.09
CA VAL A 14 24.71 -5.72 1.17
C VAL A 14 24.20 -7.04 0.60
N VAL A 15 24.92 -8.12 0.91
CA VAL A 15 24.47 -9.51 0.67
C VAL A 15 24.16 -10.14 2.02
N VAL A 16 22.90 -10.52 2.22
CA VAL A 16 22.47 -11.20 3.43
C VAL A 16 22.43 -12.69 3.17
N GLU A 17 23.27 -13.45 3.85
CA GLU A 17 23.17 -14.91 3.86
C GLU A 17 22.08 -15.38 4.82
N TRP A 18 21.41 -16.45 4.45
CA TRP A 18 20.43 -17.10 5.32
C TRP A 18 20.54 -18.62 5.24
N THR A 19 20.08 -19.28 6.29
CA THR A 19 20.08 -20.74 6.41
C THR A 19 18.72 -21.19 6.97
N ARG A 20 18.55 -22.51 7.09
CA ARG A 20 17.40 -23.07 7.83
C ARG A 20 17.80 -23.51 9.21
N GLU A 21 16.98 -23.19 10.19
CA GLU A 21 17.01 -23.76 11.53
C GLU A 21 15.75 -24.65 11.66
N GLY A 22 15.93 -25.96 11.45
CA GLY A 22 14.80 -26.83 11.14
C GLY A 22 14.17 -26.43 9.80
N GLU A 23 12.89 -26.11 9.81
CA GLU A 23 12.16 -25.58 8.64
C GLU A 23 12.12 -24.06 8.57
N LEU A 24 12.64 -23.35 9.58
CA LEU A 24 12.52 -21.90 9.66
C LEU A 24 13.64 -21.19 8.89
N PHE A 25 13.26 -20.17 8.14
CA PHE A 25 14.20 -19.20 7.56
C PHE A 25 14.94 -18.44 8.68
N ARG A 26 16.25 -18.29 8.54
CA ARG A 26 17.10 -17.55 9.47
C ARG A 26 18.14 -16.76 8.71
N ALA A 27 17.95 -15.44 8.65
CA ALA A 27 18.97 -14.52 8.15
C ALA A 27 20.13 -14.40 9.14
N LYS A 28 21.35 -14.20 8.63
CA LYS A 28 22.56 -13.99 9.43
C LYS A 28 22.77 -12.51 9.70
N GLY A 29 22.96 -12.16 10.98
CA GLY A 29 23.33 -10.80 11.41
C GLY A 29 22.23 -9.75 11.29
N GLU A 30 22.59 -8.51 11.56
CA GLU A 30 21.71 -7.36 11.32
C GLU A 30 21.77 -6.93 9.86
N HIS A 31 20.61 -6.60 9.28
CA HIS A 31 20.51 -6.23 7.86
C HIS A 31 19.30 -5.30 7.61
N PRO A 32 19.29 -4.54 6.49
CA PRO A 32 18.24 -3.57 6.19
C PRO A 32 16.93 -4.21 5.66
N TYR A 33 16.91 -5.53 5.40
CA TYR A 33 15.80 -6.21 4.71
C TYR A 33 14.75 -6.82 5.64
N LYS A 34 14.47 -6.18 6.81
CA LYS A 34 13.52 -6.69 7.81
C LYS A 34 12.11 -6.91 7.27
N LEU A 35 11.66 -6.02 6.38
CA LEU A 35 10.35 -6.13 5.76
C LEU A 35 10.27 -7.33 4.79
N VAL A 36 11.34 -7.57 4.05
CA VAL A 36 11.47 -8.73 3.14
C VAL A 36 11.58 -10.03 3.93
N GLU A 37 12.39 -10.04 5.00
CA GLU A 37 12.52 -11.17 5.92
C GLU A 37 11.14 -11.58 6.47
N GLU A 38 10.36 -10.63 6.98
CA GLU A 38 9.03 -10.94 7.52
C GLU A 38 8.07 -11.42 6.43
N ALA A 39 8.15 -10.87 5.21
CA ALA A 39 7.36 -11.34 4.08
C ALA A 39 7.68 -12.80 3.73
N ILE A 40 8.96 -13.19 3.74
CA ILE A 40 9.39 -14.58 3.57
C ILE A 40 8.83 -15.45 4.69
N LEU A 41 8.97 -15.04 5.97
CA LEU A 41 8.49 -15.79 7.13
C LEU A 41 6.98 -16.06 7.06
N VAL A 42 6.19 -15.06 6.70
CA VAL A 42 4.73 -15.19 6.58
C VAL A 42 4.36 -16.09 5.39
N ALA A 43 4.99 -15.91 4.24
CA ALA A 43 4.73 -16.74 3.06
C ALA A 43 5.14 -18.20 3.30
N GLU A 44 6.34 -18.46 3.87
CA GLU A 44 6.78 -19.83 4.18
C GLU A 44 5.94 -20.46 5.30
N GLN A 45 5.43 -19.69 6.26
CA GLN A 45 4.49 -20.21 7.24
C GLN A 45 3.21 -20.70 6.55
N TYR A 46 2.63 -19.92 5.63
CA TYR A 46 1.48 -20.35 4.84
C TYR A 46 1.78 -21.62 4.02
N VAL A 47 2.92 -21.65 3.33
CA VAL A 47 3.37 -22.81 2.54
C VAL A 47 3.52 -24.05 3.41
N ARG A 48 4.09 -23.93 4.63
CA ARG A 48 4.20 -25.01 5.61
C ARG A 48 2.83 -25.54 6.02
N GLU A 49 1.91 -24.64 6.32
CA GLU A 49 0.55 -24.99 6.74
C GLU A 49 -0.27 -25.66 5.61
N THR A 50 0.15 -25.51 4.35
CA THR A 50 -0.38 -26.25 3.20
C THR A 50 0.34 -27.58 2.93
N GLY A 51 1.39 -27.90 3.69
CA GLY A 51 2.18 -29.13 3.54
C GLY A 51 3.14 -29.12 2.35
N LYS A 52 3.45 -27.97 1.78
CA LYS A 52 4.33 -27.82 0.60
C LYS A 52 5.74 -27.34 0.90
N LEU A 53 6.04 -26.94 2.14
CA LEU A 53 7.35 -26.42 2.49
C LEU A 53 8.40 -27.52 2.34
N THR A 54 9.53 -27.18 1.72
CA THR A 54 10.71 -28.02 1.62
C THR A 54 11.90 -27.34 2.29
N ASN A 55 12.96 -28.10 2.57
CA ASN A 55 14.21 -27.56 3.12
C ASN A 55 15.11 -26.91 2.04
N ALA A 56 14.58 -26.63 0.86
CA ALA A 56 15.32 -25.99 -0.20
C ALA A 56 15.76 -24.56 0.20
N LEU A 57 16.95 -24.19 -0.26
CA LEU A 57 17.49 -22.84 -0.14
C LEU A 57 17.36 -22.14 -1.48
N TYR A 58 17.08 -20.84 -1.45
CA TYR A 58 16.97 -20.01 -2.64
C TYR A 58 17.76 -18.70 -2.48
N SER A 59 18.02 -18.05 -3.59
CA SER A 59 18.53 -16.68 -3.61
C SER A 59 17.43 -15.75 -4.11
N LEU A 60 17.13 -14.71 -3.33
CA LEU A 60 16.16 -13.68 -3.68
C LEU A 60 16.91 -12.40 -4.04
N SER A 61 16.71 -11.92 -5.28
CA SER A 61 17.24 -10.65 -5.75
C SER A 61 16.10 -9.67 -5.98
N ILE A 62 16.21 -8.50 -5.36
CA ILE A 62 15.20 -7.42 -5.44
C ILE A 62 15.75 -6.32 -6.33
N THR A 63 14.99 -6.00 -7.38
CA THR A 63 15.27 -4.87 -8.27
C THR A 63 14.11 -3.89 -8.17
N SER A 64 14.40 -2.59 -7.97
CA SER A 64 13.38 -1.56 -7.85
C SER A 64 13.77 -0.32 -8.66
N GLU A 65 12.78 0.26 -9.34
CA GLU A 65 12.85 1.55 -10.02
C GLU A 65 11.94 2.59 -9.32
N LEU A 66 11.44 2.28 -8.11
CA LEU A 66 10.53 3.13 -7.34
C LEU A 66 11.24 4.15 -6.46
N ASP A 67 12.53 4.37 -6.71
CA ASP A 67 13.39 5.35 -6.05
C ASP A 67 14.45 5.89 -7.00
N ASP A 68 14.94 7.09 -6.70
CA ASP A 68 16.15 7.62 -7.32
C ASP A 68 17.37 7.02 -6.59
N ALA A 69 17.91 5.93 -7.14
CA ALA A 69 19.07 5.24 -6.55
C ALA A 69 20.31 6.15 -6.41
N LYS A 70 20.47 7.17 -7.28
CA LYS A 70 21.60 8.12 -7.21
C LYS A 70 21.47 9.10 -6.06
N ARG A 71 20.24 9.47 -5.71
CA ARG A 71 19.95 10.45 -4.64
C ARG A 71 19.46 9.78 -3.36
N GLY A 72 19.16 8.46 -3.37
CA GLY A 72 18.58 7.75 -2.24
C GLY A 72 17.18 8.23 -1.87
N ILE A 73 16.43 8.78 -2.83
CA ILE A 73 15.13 9.41 -2.58
C ILE A 73 14.02 8.50 -3.14
N LYS A 74 13.06 8.15 -2.29
CA LYS A 74 11.85 7.42 -2.70
C LYS A 74 10.84 8.36 -3.36
N TYR A 75 10.17 7.89 -4.41
CA TYR A 75 9.13 8.67 -5.10
C TYR A 75 7.78 8.71 -4.38
N GLY A 76 7.61 7.97 -3.28
CA GLY A 76 6.33 7.90 -2.56
C GLY A 76 5.25 7.10 -3.28
N LEU A 77 5.65 6.15 -4.13
CA LEU A 77 4.75 5.31 -4.93
C LEU A 77 4.45 3.94 -4.30
N GLY A 78 4.55 3.82 -2.97
CA GLY A 78 4.22 2.58 -2.27
C GLY A 78 5.27 1.47 -2.40
N SER A 79 6.57 1.82 -2.55
CA SER A 79 7.65 0.84 -2.73
C SER A 79 7.71 -0.22 -1.62
N SER A 80 7.37 0.13 -0.37
CA SER A 80 7.31 -0.82 0.75
C SER A 80 6.22 -1.88 0.55
N GLY A 81 5.02 -1.48 0.12
CA GLY A 81 3.95 -2.42 -0.21
C GLY A 81 4.31 -3.29 -1.41
N ALA A 82 4.86 -2.68 -2.46
CA ALA A 82 5.26 -3.38 -3.68
C ALA A 82 6.32 -4.47 -3.44
N VAL A 83 7.35 -4.20 -2.62
CA VAL A 83 8.38 -5.21 -2.31
C VAL A 83 7.83 -6.38 -1.49
N VAL A 84 6.91 -6.14 -0.57
CA VAL A 84 6.24 -7.22 0.18
C VAL A 84 5.44 -8.10 -0.76
N VAL A 85 4.61 -7.50 -1.60
CA VAL A 85 3.80 -8.22 -2.60
C VAL A 85 4.68 -9.07 -3.52
N ALA A 86 5.74 -8.48 -4.09
CA ALA A 86 6.66 -9.19 -4.97
C ALA A 86 7.41 -10.33 -4.26
N THR A 87 7.84 -10.11 -3.01
CA THR A 87 8.51 -11.14 -2.21
C THR A 87 7.57 -12.33 -1.95
N ILE A 88 6.35 -12.08 -1.52
CA ILE A 88 5.35 -13.12 -1.26
C ILE A 88 5.05 -13.92 -2.54
N GLN A 89 4.84 -13.23 -3.67
CA GLN A 89 4.62 -13.89 -4.95
C GLN A 89 5.78 -14.80 -5.31
N ALA A 90 7.02 -14.31 -5.22
CA ALA A 90 8.22 -15.08 -5.54
C ALA A 90 8.38 -16.32 -4.64
N VAL A 91 8.10 -16.20 -3.34
CA VAL A 91 8.16 -17.33 -2.40
C VAL A 91 7.08 -18.37 -2.70
N LEU A 92 5.83 -17.94 -2.93
CA LEU A 92 4.74 -18.86 -3.30
C LEU A 92 5.03 -19.59 -4.61
N ASP A 93 5.56 -18.87 -5.63
CA ASP A 93 5.93 -19.46 -6.91
C ASP A 93 7.11 -20.45 -6.76
N PHE A 94 8.11 -20.14 -5.93
CA PHE A 94 9.22 -21.05 -5.64
C PHE A 94 8.77 -22.40 -5.06
N TYR A 95 7.74 -22.38 -4.20
CA TYR A 95 7.16 -23.61 -3.62
C TYR A 95 5.99 -24.18 -4.44
N GLU A 96 5.79 -23.72 -5.66
CA GLU A 96 4.68 -24.15 -6.52
C GLU A 96 3.33 -24.11 -5.80
N THR A 97 3.14 -23.09 -4.96
CA THR A 97 1.90 -22.89 -4.20
C THR A 97 0.95 -22.02 -5.02
N PRO A 98 -0.24 -22.51 -5.39
CA PRO A 98 -1.23 -21.73 -6.12
C PRO A 98 -1.55 -20.43 -5.38
N ARG A 99 -1.60 -19.33 -6.11
CA ARG A 99 -1.87 -18.01 -5.55
C ARG A 99 -2.95 -17.28 -6.31
N THR A 100 -3.76 -16.53 -5.58
CA THR A 100 -4.69 -15.53 -6.09
C THR A 100 -4.21 -14.14 -5.67
N SER A 101 -4.68 -13.09 -6.35
CA SER A 101 -4.41 -11.71 -5.92
C SER A 101 -4.88 -11.46 -4.49
N LEU A 102 -6.00 -12.07 -4.07
CA LEU A 102 -6.51 -11.96 -2.72
C LEU A 102 -5.56 -12.60 -1.70
N LEU A 103 -5.08 -13.80 -1.95
CA LEU A 103 -4.12 -14.47 -1.06
C LEU A 103 -2.83 -13.67 -0.91
N VAL A 104 -2.29 -13.17 -2.02
CA VAL A 104 -1.08 -12.32 -1.99
C VAL A 104 -1.33 -11.05 -1.18
N TYR A 105 -2.48 -10.40 -1.37
CA TYR A 105 -2.88 -9.25 -0.56
C TYR A 105 -2.96 -9.60 0.92
N GLN A 106 -3.66 -10.69 1.27
CA GLN A 106 -3.84 -11.12 2.65
C GLN A 106 -2.50 -11.39 3.35
N LEU A 107 -1.62 -12.18 2.73
CA LEU A 107 -0.28 -12.43 3.28
C LEU A 107 0.55 -11.16 3.42
N SER A 108 0.44 -10.21 2.47
CA SER A 108 1.13 -8.93 2.53
C SER A 108 0.63 -8.05 3.68
N VAL A 109 -0.68 -8.02 3.93
CA VAL A 109 -1.26 -7.30 5.07
C VAL A 109 -0.82 -7.95 6.39
N LEU A 110 -0.86 -9.27 6.51
CA LEU A 110 -0.41 -9.97 7.72
C LEU A 110 1.08 -9.72 8.01
N THR A 111 1.93 -9.64 6.98
CA THR A 111 3.34 -9.24 7.10
C THR A 111 3.46 -7.86 7.75
N ASN A 112 2.71 -6.88 7.24
CA ASN A 112 2.75 -5.51 7.76
C ASN A 112 2.19 -5.41 9.20
N LEU A 113 1.16 -6.18 9.51
CA LEU A 113 0.59 -6.22 10.86
C LEU A 113 1.56 -6.81 11.88
N ARG A 114 2.33 -7.85 11.54
CA ARG A 114 3.37 -8.42 12.41
C ARG A 114 4.48 -7.43 12.72
N LEU A 115 4.82 -6.56 11.77
CA LEU A 115 5.79 -5.49 11.95
C LEU A 115 5.17 -4.23 12.58
N SER A 116 3.92 -4.28 13.04
CA SER A 116 3.19 -3.15 13.60
C SER A 116 3.14 -1.93 12.67
N GLN A 117 3.26 -2.15 11.35
CA GLN A 117 3.15 -1.09 10.34
C GLN A 117 1.74 -0.48 10.36
N ARG A 118 1.69 0.83 10.11
CA ARG A 118 0.44 1.59 10.04
C ARG A 118 0.06 1.84 8.58
N GLY A 119 -1.20 2.13 8.34
CA GLY A 119 -1.70 2.47 7.02
C GLY A 119 -3.01 1.76 6.70
N SER A 120 -3.58 2.11 5.56
CA SER A 120 -4.83 1.52 5.06
C SER A 120 -4.61 0.23 4.26
N PHE A 121 -3.38 -0.06 3.84
CA PHE A 121 -3.02 -1.17 2.95
C PHE A 121 -3.63 -1.07 1.53
N GLY A 122 -4.06 0.12 1.12
CA GLY A 122 -4.59 0.36 -0.22
C GLY A 122 -3.51 0.24 -1.31
N ASP A 123 -2.27 0.62 -1.02
CA ASP A 123 -1.10 0.41 -1.88
C ASP A 123 -0.80 -1.07 -2.10
N ILE A 124 -0.96 -1.90 -1.06
CA ILE A 124 -0.86 -3.36 -1.15
C ILE A 124 -1.98 -3.93 -2.01
N ALA A 125 -3.22 -3.44 -1.85
CA ALA A 125 -4.33 -3.86 -2.70
C ALA A 125 -4.07 -3.54 -4.17
N ALA A 126 -3.64 -2.32 -4.48
CA ALA A 126 -3.28 -1.92 -5.84
C ALA A 126 -2.13 -2.76 -6.42
N SER A 127 -1.08 -3.03 -5.62
CA SER A 127 0.06 -3.85 -6.05
C SER A 127 -0.31 -5.33 -6.27
N SER A 128 -1.27 -5.87 -5.49
CA SER A 128 -1.68 -7.27 -5.59
C SER A 128 -2.66 -7.53 -6.73
N PHE A 129 -3.57 -6.59 -7.00
CA PHE A 129 -4.64 -6.76 -8.00
C PHE A 129 -4.30 -6.12 -9.35
N GLY A 130 -3.43 -5.12 -9.36
CA GLY A 130 -3.07 -4.34 -10.54
C GLY A 130 -4.21 -3.45 -11.04
N GLY A 131 -3.84 -2.40 -11.79
CA GLY A 131 -4.80 -1.44 -12.33
C GLY A 131 -5.45 -0.55 -11.26
N MET A 132 -6.66 -0.08 -11.55
CA MET A 132 -7.45 0.71 -10.61
C MET A 132 -8.31 -0.21 -9.75
N VAL A 133 -8.31 0.02 -8.45
CA VAL A 133 -9.11 -0.78 -7.50
C VAL A 133 -10.02 0.12 -6.65
N TYR A 134 -11.26 -0.32 -6.47
CA TYR A 134 -12.11 0.18 -5.39
C TYR A 134 -11.84 -0.66 -4.14
N TYR A 135 -11.54 0.01 -3.04
CA TYR A 135 -10.97 -0.65 -1.87
C TYR A 135 -11.58 -0.16 -0.56
N THR A 136 -11.96 -1.10 0.30
CA THR A 136 -12.28 -0.86 1.70
C THR A 136 -11.35 -1.66 2.59
N SER A 137 -10.72 -0.99 3.55
CA SER A 137 -9.77 -1.59 4.48
C SER A 137 -10.44 -2.61 5.41
N PRO A 138 -9.79 -3.75 5.69
CA PRO A 138 -10.33 -4.73 6.64
C PRO A 138 -10.31 -4.19 8.08
N ASP A 139 -11.12 -4.80 8.94
CA ASP A 139 -11.05 -4.58 10.39
C ASP A 139 -9.72 -5.07 10.94
N ARG A 140 -8.80 -4.12 11.10
CA ARG A 140 -7.44 -4.37 11.59
C ARG A 140 -7.41 -4.99 12.98
N SER A 141 -8.33 -4.58 13.86
CA SER A 141 -8.36 -5.08 15.24
C SER A 141 -8.69 -6.57 15.28
N SER A 142 -9.66 -6.98 14.46
CA SER A 142 -10.00 -8.39 14.27
C SER A 142 -8.82 -9.21 13.74
N LEU A 143 -8.08 -8.70 12.74
CA LEU A 143 -6.92 -9.40 12.20
C LEU A 143 -5.77 -9.53 13.21
N LEU A 144 -5.52 -8.49 14.02
CA LEU A 144 -4.50 -8.56 15.08
C LEU A 144 -4.85 -9.59 16.16
N GLU A 145 -6.14 -9.71 16.51
CA GLU A 145 -6.61 -10.76 17.44
C GLU A 145 -6.45 -12.17 16.84
N GLN A 146 -6.82 -12.34 15.58
CA GLN A 146 -6.66 -13.61 14.88
C GLN A 146 -5.19 -14.04 14.78
N LEU A 147 -4.26 -13.11 14.50
CA LEU A 147 -2.82 -13.41 14.44
C LEU A 147 -2.23 -13.94 15.75
N GLN A 148 -2.88 -13.69 16.89
CA GLN A 148 -2.45 -14.21 18.19
C GLN A 148 -2.92 -15.65 18.43
N ASN A 149 -4.01 -16.09 17.80
CA ASN A 149 -4.74 -17.29 18.17
C ASN A 149 -4.94 -18.29 17.03
N GLN A 150 -4.63 -17.91 15.79
CA GLN A 150 -4.90 -18.73 14.60
C GLN A 150 -3.67 -18.87 13.70
N SER A 151 -3.66 -19.90 12.88
CA SER A 151 -2.64 -20.08 11.85
C SER A 151 -2.87 -19.13 10.66
N ILE A 152 -1.80 -18.81 9.91
CA ILE A 152 -1.87 -17.93 8.75
C ILE A 152 -2.86 -18.46 7.70
N LYS A 153 -2.84 -19.76 7.46
CA LYS A 153 -3.76 -20.39 6.50
C LYS A 153 -5.23 -20.19 6.92
N VAL A 154 -5.55 -20.42 8.18
CA VAL A 154 -6.93 -20.25 8.69
C VAL A 154 -7.39 -18.80 8.55
N ILE A 155 -6.51 -17.83 8.83
CA ILE A 155 -6.81 -16.40 8.67
C ILE A 155 -7.05 -16.07 7.19
N CYS A 156 -6.24 -16.63 6.27
CA CYS A 156 -6.38 -16.37 4.82
C CYS A 156 -7.58 -17.11 4.19
N ASP A 157 -8.01 -18.23 4.75
CA ASP A 157 -9.18 -18.97 4.26
C ASP A 157 -10.52 -18.33 4.71
N ALA A 158 -10.48 -17.44 5.69
CA ALA A 158 -11.66 -16.75 6.21
C ALA A 158 -11.96 -15.46 5.43
N ASP A 159 -13.23 -15.08 5.41
CA ASP A 159 -13.64 -13.75 4.94
C ASP A 159 -13.20 -12.69 5.96
N TRP A 160 -12.51 -11.67 5.48
CA TRP A 160 -12.06 -10.58 6.34
C TRP A 160 -13.14 -9.51 6.48
N LYS A 161 -13.51 -9.25 7.72
CA LYS A 161 -14.53 -8.25 8.05
C LYS A 161 -14.16 -6.89 7.43
N ASP A 162 -15.14 -6.25 6.79
CA ASP A 162 -15.10 -4.94 6.13
C ASP A 162 -14.20 -4.89 4.87
N LEU A 163 -13.45 -5.94 4.55
CA LEU A 163 -12.62 -5.96 3.35
C LEU A 163 -13.48 -5.99 2.08
N LEU A 164 -13.21 -5.06 1.20
CA LEU A 164 -13.70 -5.10 -0.18
C LEU A 164 -12.58 -4.69 -1.13
N ILE A 165 -12.30 -5.49 -2.14
CA ILE A 165 -11.38 -5.16 -3.23
C ILE A 165 -12.08 -5.52 -4.54
N GLU A 166 -12.33 -4.51 -5.34
CA GLU A 166 -12.92 -4.65 -6.68
C GLU A 166 -11.97 -4.03 -7.70
N ARG A 167 -11.50 -4.82 -8.66
CA ARG A 167 -10.74 -4.28 -9.77
C ARG A 167 -11.70 -3.58 -10.73
N LEU A 168 -11.48 -2.30 -10.93
CA LEU A 168 -12.29 -1.49 -11.82
C LEU A 168 -11.88 -1.71 -13.29
N PRO A 169 -12.83 -1.58 -14.25
CA PRO A 169 -12.53 -1.73 -15.67
C PRO A 169 -11.59 -0.62 -16.15
N GLU A 170 -10.82 -0.90 -17.19
CA GLU A 170 -10.05 0.13 -17.89
C GLU A 170 -11.00 1.08 -18.64
N ILE A 171 -10.71 2.38 -18.58
CA ILE A 171 -11.45 3.39 -19.32
C ILE A 171 -10.57 3.84 -20.49
N PRO A 172 -10.98 3.58 -21.75
CA PRO A 172 -10.23 4.03 -22.92
C PRO A 172 -10.06 5.55 -22.92
N ASN A 173 -8.85 6.01 -23.26
CA ASN A 173 -8.50 7.45 -23.35
C ASN A 173 -8.66 8.23 -22.03
N PHE A 174 -8.70 7.55 -20.89
CA PHE A 174 -8.64 8.18 -19.56
C PHE A 174 -7.34 7.78 -18.88
N THR A 175 -6.38 8.68 -18.89
CA THR A 175 -4.99 8.38 -18.51
C THR A 175 -4.69 8.91 -17.12
N LEU A 176 -4.09 8.07 -16.27
CA LEU A 176 -3.51 8.49 -15.00
C LEU A 176 -2.07 8.96 -15.23
N LEU A 177 -1.81 10.21 -14.87
CA LEU A 177 -0.47 10.80 -14.82
C LEU A 177 -0.07 10.98 -13.35
N VAL A 178 1.19 10.73 -13.05
CA VAL A 178 1.77 10.93 -11.72
C VAL A 178 2.87 11.99 -11.81
N GLY A 179 2.73 13.07 -11.06
CA GLY A 179 3.71 14.13 -10.97
C GLY A 179 4.43 14.09 -9.62
N TRP A 180 5.76 13.90 -9.63
CA TRP A 180 6.56 13.94 -8.42
C TRP A 180 7.00 15.38 -8.09
N THR A 181 6.82 15.79 -6.82
CA THR A 181 7.13 17.15 -6.36
C THR A 181 8.61 17.38 -6.08
N GLY A 182 9.43 16.35 -6.10
CA GLY A 182 10.84 16.43 -5.70
C GLY A 182 11.06 16.47 -4.18
N GLN A 183 10.00 16.38 -3.39
CA GLN A 183 10.04 16.40 -1.92
C GLN A 183 9.41 15.12 -1.38
N VAL A 184 10.06 14.51 -0.38
CA VAL A 184 9.55 13.31 0.28
C VAL A 184 8.53 13.72 1.34
N ALA A 185 7.34 13.16 1.30
CA ALA A 185 6.35 13.34 2.36
C ALA A 185 6.79 12.55 3.61
N ILE A 186 6.71 13.20 4.77
CA ILE A 186 6.93 12.53 6.06
C ILE A 186 5.58 11.97 6.52
N THR A 187 5.13 10.89 5.87
CA THR A 187 3.82 10.28 6.07
C THR A 187 3.57 9.91 7.54
N ASP A 188 4.57 9.36 8.23
CA ASP A 188 4.45 8.99 9.65
C ASP A 188 4.21 10.20 10.55
N SER A 189 4.82 11.35 10.27
CA SER A 189 4.61 12.57 11.04
C SER A 189 3.20 13.16 10.82
N LEU A 190 2.68 13.08 9.59
CA LEU A 190 1.31 13.48 9.27
C LEU A 190 0.29 12.56 9.95
N ILE A 191 0.51 11.24 9.94
CA ILE A 191 -0.33 10.26 10.62
C ILE A 191 -0.31 10.51 12.13
N GLN A 192 0.88 10.69 12.75
CA GLN A 192 1.00 10.95 14.19
C GLN A 192 0.36 12.29 14.60
N ALA A 193 0.55 13.35 13.82
CA ALA A 193 -0.09 14.64 14.04
C ALA A 193 -1.62 14.53 13.94
N THR A 194 -2.11 13.76 12.96
CA THR A 194 -3.54 13.49 12.79
C THR A 194 -4.08 12.65 13.94
N GLU A 195 -3.37 11.61 14.40
CA GLU A 195 -3.82 10.77 15.52
C GLU A 195 -3.94 11.52 16.84
N LYS A 196 -2.96 12.40 17.15
CA LYS A 196 -3.05 13.25 18.35
C LYS A 196 -4.27 14.18 18.30
N LYS A 197 -4.56 14.77 17.14
CA LYS A 197 -5.69 15.65 16.93
C LYS A 197 -7.01 14.87 16.79
N ARG A 198 -6.96 13.66 16.22
CA ARG A 198 -8.12 12.77 16.08
C ARG A 198 -8.72 12.36 17.41
N LYS A 199 -7.91 12.05 18.44
CA LYS A 199 -8.41 11.75 19.78
C LYS A 199 -9.29 12.86 20.36
N VAL A 200 -9.09 14.11 19.92
CA VAL A 200 -9.89 15.26 20.32
C VAL A 200 -11.07 15.50 19.37
N ALA A 201 -10.98 15.05 18.11
CA ALA A 201 -11.93 15.37 17.04
C ALA A 201 -12.84 14.21 16.63
N THR A 202 -12.57 12.95 17.03
CA THR A 202 -13.34 11.77 16.58
C THR A 202 -14.82 11.82 16.97
N ASP A 203 -15.16 12.50 18.05
CA ASP A 203 -16.54 12.70 18.46
C ASP A 203 -17.16 13.98 17.91
N SER A 204 -16.38 14.79 17.16
CA SER A 204 -16.89 16.04 16.60
C SER A 204 -17.85 15.78 15.44
N ALA A 205 -18.89 16.59 15.36
CA ALA A 205 -19.84 16.57 14.24
C ALA A 205 -19.12 16.76 12.90
N PHE A 206 -18.07 17.59 12.86
CA PHE A 206 -17.23 17.81 11.68
C PHE A 206 -16.58 16.52 11.16
N TYR A 207 -15.97 15.71 12.04
CA TYR A 207 -15.30 14.50 11.61
C TYR A 207 -16.28 13.45 11.08
N LYS A 208 -17.44 13.31 11.71
CA LYS A 208 -18.52 12.44 11.24
C LYS A 208 -19.04 12.87 9.87
N GLU A 209 -19.23 14.18 9.68
CA GLU A 209 -19.65 14.75 8.40
C GLU A 209 -18.58 14.56 7.32
N PHE A 210 -17.29 14.80 7.65
CA PHE A 210 -16.17 14.53 6.75
C PHE A 210 -16.16 13.07 6.27
N LEU A 211 -16.30 12.10 7.17
CA LEU A 211 -16.35 10.68 6.81
C LEU A 211 -17.54 10.35 5.91
N ALA A 212 -18.71 10.88 6.21
CA ALA A 212 -19.91 10.66 5.41
C ALA A 212 -19.75 11.24 3.99
N LYS A 213 -19.26 12.49 3.87
CA LYS A 213 -18.95 13.13 2.57
C LYS A 213 -17.89 12.36 1.80
N SER A 214 -16.80 11.97 2.47
CA SER A 214 -15.71 11.19 1.84
C SER A 214 -16.22 9.85 1.28
N HIS A 215 -17.03 9.13 2.07
CA HIS A 215 -17.64 7.88 1.63
C HIS A 215 -18.56 8.09 0.42
N ALA A 216 -19.43 9.09 0.44
CA ALA A 216 -20.33 9.40 -0.67
C ALA A 216 -19.56 9.75 -1.95
N ILE A 217 -18.47 10.55 -1.86
CA ILE A 217 -17.62 10.89 -3.00
C ILE A 217 -16.97 9.65 -3.58
N VAL A 218 -16.40 8.79 -2.75
CA VAL A 218 -15.70 7.56 -3.20
C VAL A 218 -16.68 6.58 -3.84
N GLN A 219 -17.89 6.41 -3.30
CA GLN A 219 -18.95 5.62 -3.95
C GLN A 219 -19.39 6.24 -5.27
N GLY A 220 -19.51 7.57 -5.34
CA GLY A 220 -19.81 8.29 -6.57
C GLY A 220 -18.75 8.05 -7.65
N LEU A 221 -17.46 8.09 -7.27
CA LEU A 221 -16.34 7.78 -8.16
C LEU A 221 -16.38 6.34 -8.68
N GLN A 222 -16.66 5.33 -7.82
CA GLN A 222 -16.84 3.94 -8.25
C GLN A 222 -17.96 3.80 -9.28
N ASN A 223 -19.12 4.40 -9.00
CA ASN A 223 -20.27 4.36 -9.89
C ASN A 223 -19.99 5.04 -11.24
N ALA A 224 -19.32 6.20 -11.23
CA ALA A 224 -18.92 6.91 -12.44
C ALA A 224 -17.88 6.12 -13.23
N TRP A 225 -16.93 5.47 -12.55
CA TRP A 225 -15.92 4.62 -13.17
C TRP A 225 -16.56 3.44 -13.91
N ASN A 226 -17.46 2.70 -13.26
CA ASN A 226 -18.17 1.56 -13.84
C ASN A 226 -19.06 1.95 -15.03
N LYS A 227 -19.55 3.21 -15.05
CA LYS A 227 -20.31 3.78 -16.17
C LYS A 227 -19.45 4.44 -17.24
N GLN A 228 -18.13 4.56 -17.00
CA GLN A 228 -17.18 5.32 -17.83
C GLN A 228 -17.63 6.78 -18.04
N ASP A 229 -18.24 7.38 -17.03
CA ASP A 229 -18.71 8.77 -17.02
C ASP A 229 -17.55 9.70 -16.63
N ILE A 230 -16.76 10.11 -17.64
CA ILE A 230 -15.57 10.96 -17.45
C ILE A 230 -15.90 12.30 -16.76
N PRO A 231 -16.95 13.06 -17.16
CA PRO A 231 -17.32 14.27 -16.46
C PRO A 231 -17.60 14.05 -14.96
N ALA A 232 -18.35 13.01 -14.60
CA ALA A 232 -18.65 12.69 -13.22
C ALA A 232 -17.39 12.25 -12.44
N LEU A 233 -16.46 11.52 -13.08
CA LEU A 233 -15.17 11.18 -12.50
C LEU A 233 -14.34 12.42 -12.19
N GLN A 234 -14.21 13.34 -13.15
CA GLN A 234 -13.47 14.58 -12.97
C GLN A 234 -14.06 15.42 -11.83
N GLU A 235 -15.38 15.56 -11.78
CA GLU A 235 -16.06 16.28 -10.70
C GLU A 235 -15.85 15.61 -9.34
N GLY A 236 -15.95 14.29 -9.26
CA GLY A 236 -15.69 13.53 -8.04
C GLY A 236 -14.25 13.68 -7.52
N ILE A 237 -13.25 13.72 -8.41
CA ILE A 237 -11.85 13.96 -8.04
C ILE A 237 -11.67 15.38 -7.49
N ARG A 238 -12.30 16.39 -8.12
CA ARG A 238 -12.30 17.78 -7.62
C ARG A 238 -12.98 17.89 -6.26
N ALA A 239 -14.12 17.25 -6.10
CA ALA A 239 -14.85 17.22 -4.83
C ALA A 239 -14.03 16.55 -3.72
N ASN A 240 -13.33 15.45 -4.02
CA ASN A 240 -12.42 14.79 -3.07
C ASN A 240 -11.26 15.71 -2.67
N ARG A 241 -10.62 16.38 -3.64
CA ARG A 241 -9.56 17.37 -3.37
C ARG A 241 -10.07 18.50 -2.48
N ALA A 242 -11.23 19.06 -2.78
CA ALA A 242 -11.83 20.15 -2.00
C ALA A 242 -12.12 19.71 -0.55
N LEU A 243 -12.70 18.52 -0.37
CA LEU A 243 -12.98 17.94 0.96
C LEU A 243 -11.70 17.71 1.78
N LEU A 244 -10.62 17.18 1.14
CA LEU A 244 -9.33 17.01 1.81
C LEU A 244 -8.70 18.34 2.23
N ASN A 245 -8.83 19.39 1.42
CA ASN A 245 -8.34 20.73 1.75
C ASN A 245 -9.15 21.40 2.86
N GLU A 246 -10.48 21.16 2.93
CA GLU A 246 -11.31 21.58 4.05
C GLU A 246 -10.89 20.88 5.36
N PHE A 247 -10.70 19.56 5.29
CA PHE A 247 -10.18 18.76 6.40
C PHE A 247 -8.82 19.26 6.88
N ALA A 248 -7.89 19.51 5.95
CA ALA A 248 -6.55 20.02 6.24
C ALA A 248 -6.58 21.34 7.01
N LYS A 249 -7.46 22.28 6.62
CA LYS A 249 -7.63 23.59 7.30
C LYS A 249 -8.11 23.40 8.74
N VAL A 250 -9.17 22.60 8.95
CA VAL A 250 -9.72 22.35 10.29
C VAL A 250 -8.74 21.63 11.18
N MET A 251 -8.04 20.63 10.63
CA MET A 251 -7.05 19.84 11.37
C MET A 251 -5.67 20.50 11.45
N GLN A 252 -5.49 21.68 10.84
CA GLN A 252 -4.20 22.38 10.75
C GLN A 252 -3.08 21.46 10.25
N LEU A 253 -3.34 20.80 9.13
CA LEU A 253 -2.39 19.91 8.43
C LEU A 253 -2.04 20.53 7.09
N GLU A 254 -0.86 20.25 6.58
CA GLU A 254 -0.45 20.59 5.22
C GLU A 254 -0.58 19.33 4.33
N ILE A 255 -1.80 19.07 3.83
CA ILE A 255 -2.04 17.95 2.90
C ILE A 255 -1.60 18.32 1.49
N GLU A 256 -1.95 19.52 1.02
CA GLU A 256 -1.60 20.02 -0.32
C GLU A 256 -0.54 21.10 -0.20
N THR A 257 0.72 20.71 -0.43
CA THR A 257 1.88 21.63 -0.42
C THR A 257 1.83 22.62 -1.59
N PRO A 258 2.59 23.74 -1.57
CA PRO A 258 2.63 24.68 -2.70
C PRO A 258 2.97 24.02 -4.05
N ALA A 259 3.85 23.01 -4.05
CA ALA A 259 4.18 22.26 -5.27
C ALA A 259 2.99 21.46 -5.78
N LEU A 260 2.24 20.79 -4.88
CA LEU A 260 1.02 20.06 -5.22
C LEU A 260 -0.10 20.98 -5.68
N GLN A 261 -0.24 22.17 -5.07
CA GLN A 261 -1.18 23.20 -5.52
C GLN A 261 -0.87 23.64 -6.96
N THR A 262 0.40 23.89 -7.27
CA THR A 262 0.85 24.25 -8.61
C THR A 262 0.55 23.14 -9.62
N LEU A 263 0.87 21.88 -9.28
CA LEU A 263 0.57 20.72 -10.12
C LEU A 263 -0.92 20.62 -10.43
N CYS A 264 -1.76 20.71 -9.40
CA CYS A 264 -3.20 20.63 -9.58
C CYS A 264 -3.75 21.81 -10.40
N ALA A 265 -3.25 23.03 -10.18
CA ALA A 265 -3.66 24.19 -10.95
C ALA A 265 -3.29 24.07 -12.44
N LEU A 266 -2.09 23.58 -12.76
CA LEU A 266 -1.65 23.32 -14.12
C LEU A 266 -2.50 22.25 -14.81
N ALA A 267 -2.85 21.17 -14.10
CA ALA A 267 -3.73 20.14 -14.62
C ALA A 267 -5.11 20.71 -14.99
N GLU A 268 -5.73 21.46 -14.09
CA GLU A 268 -7.04 22.08 -14.30
C GLU A 268 -7.03 23.08 -15.48
N GLN A 269 -5.98 23.89 -15.63
CA GLN A 269 -5.82 24.83 -16.76
C GLN A 269 -5.75 24.10 -18.12
N ASN A 270 -5.33 22.84 -18.13
CA ASN A 270 -5.25 21.98 -19.31
C ASN A 270 -6.43 21.00 -19.45
N GLY A 271 -7.54 21.24 -18.75
CA GLY A 271 -8.77 20.45 -18.89
C GLY A 271 -8.76 19.11 -18.18
N ALA A 272 -7.73 18.81 -17.40
CA ALA A 272 -7.63 17.62 -16.58
C ALA A 272 -8.17 17.84 -15.16
N CYS A 273 -8.24 16.82 -14.34
CA CYS A 273 -8.50 16.93 -12.91
C CYS A 273 -7.35 16.33 -12.11
N ALA A 274 -7.02 16.92 -10.97
CA ALA A 274 -5.87 16.49 -10.18
C ALA A 274 -6.10 16.64 -8.68
N LYS A 275 -5.34 15.85 -7.92
CA LYS A 275 -5.29 15.92 -6.45
C LYS A 275 -3.96 15.37 -5.94
N THR A 276 -3.71 15.54 -4.65
CA THR A 276 -2.57 14.87 -4.01
C THR A 276 -2.74 13.35 -4.08
N SER A 277 -1.64 12.62 -4.24
CA SER A 277 -1.61 11.16 -4.07
C SER A 277 -1.44 10.82 -2.59
N GLY A 278 -2.08 9.74 -2.13
CA GLY A 278 -1.91 9.22 -0.77
C GLY A 278 -2.28 10.23 0.33
N ALA A 279 -1.44 10.29 1.37
CA ALA A 279 -1.65 11.13 2.55
C ALA A 279 -1.41 12.63 2.30
N GLY A 280 -0.79 13.01 1.20
CA GLY A 280 -0.34 14.39 0.94
C GLY A 280 0.93 14.75 1.70
N GLY A 281 1.21 16.06 1.81
CA GLY A 281 2.39 16.58 2.50
C GLY A 281 3.68 16.52 1.70
N GLY A 282 3.63 16.16 0.43
CA GLY A 282 4.76 16.01 -0.50
C GLY A 282 4.53 14.86 -1.47
N ASP A 283 5.60 14.13 -1.79
CA ASP A 283 5.61 13.01 -2.75
C ASP A 283 4.99 13.37 -4.10
N CYS A 284 3.88 12.75 -4.44
CA CYS A 284 3.26 12.86 -5.76
C CYS A 284 1.88 13.51 -5.73
N GLY A 285 1.54 14.17 -6.83
CA GLY A 285 0.18 14.43 -7.24
C GLY A 285 -0.25 13.48 -8.35
N ILE A 286 -1.54 13.20 -8.41
CA ILE A 286 -2.16 12.43 -9.49
C ILE A 286 -3.06 13.31 -10.33
N CYS A 287 -3.07 13.06 -11.62
CA CYS A 287 -3.86 13.80 -12.61
C CYS A 287 -4.53 12.80 -13.55
N PHE A 288 -5.77 13.06 -13.91
CA PHE A 288 -6.52 12.28 -14.89
C PHE A 288 -6.93 13.16 -16.07
N THR A 289 -6.65 12.67 -17.27
CA THR A 289 -6.90 13.38 -18.53
C THR A 289 -7.45 12.44 -19.59
#